data_1976db309a329c43b9fb6fef997fdf07
#
_entry.id   1976db309a329c43b9fb6fef997fdf07
#
_cell.length_a   1.000
_cell.length_b   1.000
_cell.length_c   1.000
_cell.angle_alpha   90.00
_cell.angle_beta   90.00
_cell.angle_gamma   90.00
#
_symmetry.space_group_name_H-M   'P 1'
#
loop_
_entity.id
_entity.type
_entity.pdbx_description
1 polymer ?
#
loop_
_entity_poly.entity_id
_entity_poly.type
_entity_poly.pdbx_seq_one_letter_code
_entity_poly.pdbx_strand_id
1 'polypeptide(L)'
;MRSRRHRQPEDPYTCMSDQPRTETHAPIVWANVLMFALTFAAAAILVPWYGLTHGFSVADWGVFAFLLVANGMAITAGYHRLWAHRTYEAHWTLRLVYLVFGTMALQNSVFAWCSGHRTHHLYVDDEERDPYSARRGFWFSHIGWMLRKYPSGREDFRNIPDLKKDPMLVFQHRHYVPLAVAANFGLPLAAGLLFHDVWGMLILAGILRLVWSHHVTFFINSLAHMWGSRPYTEENTARDNPLLAVITYGEGYHNFHHIFAHDYRNGVRWWQWDPTKWLIASLQVLGLTRRLKRTPVFQIQRALLAMQFRRAQARLARLPVTEAAAHIESLRARVAHEYESFLAAIAEWARLKEQWLGEKKRAVLEQWEHVQLQRCLREVEGRLSLQLRRMRLLQAQLV
;
A
#
# COMPACT_ATOMS: atom_id res chain seq x y z
N MET A 1 -6.37 43.00 47.88
CA MET A 1 -5.79 41.87 47.15
C MET A 1 -6.87 41.23 46.26
N ARG A 2 -6.90 41.52 44.97
CA ARG A 2 -7.84 40.92 43.98
C ARG A 2 -7.10 39.84 43.22
N SER A 3 -7.53 38.59 43.32
CA SER A 3 -6.97 37.42 42.62
C SER A 3 -7.27 37.52 41.12
N ARG A 4 -6.24 37.61 40.30
CA ARG A 4 -6.34 37.45 38.82
C ARG A 4 -6.56 35.97 38.52
N ARG A 5 -7.75 35.59 38.04
CA ARG A 5 -7.99 34.30 37.40
C ARG A 5 -7.32 34.31 36.05
N HIS A 6 -6.35 33.40 35.83
CA HIS A 6 -5.82 33.09 34.52
C HIS A 6 -6.94 32.48 33.66
N ARG A 7 -7.32 33.16 32.57
CA ARG A 7 -8.08 32.53 31.47
C ARG A 7 -7.12 31.61 30.70
N GLN A 8 -7.46 30.35 30.61
CA GLN A 8 -6.83 29.46 29.63
C GLN A 8 -7.24 29.92 28.22
N PRO A 9 -6.36 29.79 27.20
CA PRO A 9 -6.73 30.09 25.81
C PRO A 9 -7.79 29.10 25.36
N GLU A 10 -8.88 29.59 24.81
CA GLU A 10 -9.93 28.79 24.18
C GLU A 10 -9.36 28.07 22.96
N ASP A 11 -9.55 26.76 22.89
CA ASP A 11 -9.19 25.91 21.77
C ASP A 11 -10.03 26.29 20.54
N PRO A 12 -9.45 26.74 19.42
CA PRO A 12 -10.19 27.19 18.25
C PRO A 12 -10.97 26.08 17.52
N TYR A 13 -10.98 24.84 18.03
CA TYR A 13 -11.66 23.69 17.42
C TYR A 13 -12.95 23.26 18.13
N THR A 14 -13.37 23.92 19.20
CA THR A 14 -14.62 23.61 19.92
C THR A 14 -15.80 24.45 19.40
N CYS A 15 -16.22 24.20 18.18
CA CYS A 15 -17.60 24.49 17.76
C CYS A 15 -17.92 23.79 16.42
N MET A 16 -18.06 22.50 16.43
CA MET A 16 -18.81 21.78 15.37
C MET A 16 -19.89 20.94 16.07
N SER A 17 -21.12 21.42 15.95
CA SER A 17 -22.33 20.82 16.44
C SER A 17 -22.43 19.31 16.15
N ASP A 18 -22.74 18.50 17.17
CA ASP A 18 -23.24 17.12 17.08
C ASP A 18 -24.59 17.09 16.34
N GLN A 19 -24.53 17.14 15.00
CA GLN A 19 -25.66 16.71 14.19
C GLN A 19 -25.31 15.36 13.56
N PRO A 20 -26.15 14.32 13.69
CA PRO A 20 -25.98 13.07 12.97
C PRO A 20 -26.04 13.39 11.47
N ARG A 21 -24.88 13.33 10.81
CA ARG A 21 -24.79 13.56 9.36
C ARG A 21 -25.39 12.38 8.64
N THR A 22 -26.61 12.54 8.15
CA THR A 22 -27.20 11.63 7.20
C THR A 22 -26.38 11.67 5.90
N GLU A 23 -25.56 10.66 5.65
CA GLU A 23 -24.69 10.49 4.48
C GLU A 23 -25.43 10.50 3.13
N THR A 24 -26.74 10.47 3.16
CA THR A 24 -27.64 10.38 1.99
C THR A 24 -27.60 11.61 1.08
N HIS A 25 -26.94 12.72 1.46
CA HIS A 25 -27.00 13.98 0.74
C HIS A 25 -25.69 14.46 0.06
N ALA A 26 -24.60 13.67 0.08
CA ALA A 26 -23.38 14.05 -0.64
C ALA A 26 -23.68 14.16 -2.15
N PRO A 27 -23.37 15.31 -2.81
CA PRO A 27 -23.66 15.53 -4.23
C PRO A 27 -22.99 14.48 -5.13
N ILE A 28 -23.70 14.03 -6.17
CA ILE A 28 -23.19 13.07 -7.15
C ILE A 28 -22.14 13.73 -8.03
N VAL A 29 -21.05 13.01 -8.32
CA VAL A 29 -20.03 13.38 -9.32
C VAL A 29 -20.39 12.71 -10.64
N TRP A 30 -21.32 13.34 -11.40
CA TRP A 30 -21.86 12.78 -12.63
C TRP A 30 -20.77 12.42 -13.67
N ALA A 31 -19.68 13.16 -13.75
CA ALA A 31 -18.57 12.82 -14.64
C ALA A 31 -17.97 11.44 -14.31
N ASN A 32 -17.77 11.12 -13.04
CA ASN A 32 -17.26 9.82 -12.62
C ASN A 32 -18.30 8.71 -12.84
N VAL A 33 -19.57 8.98 -12.48
CA VAL A 33 -20.66 8.01 -12.68
C VAL A 33 -20.77 7.63 -14.16
N LEU A 34 -20.83 8.62 -15.04
CA LEU A 34 -20.93 8.40 -16.49
C LEU A 34 -19.66 7.71 -17.03
N MET A 35 -18.49 8.13 -16.63
CA MET A 35 -17.23 7.53 -17.09
C MET A 35 -17.18 6.04 -16.71
N PHE A 36 -17.45 5.67 -15.45
CA PHE A 36 -17.42 4.27 -15.04
C PHE A 36 -18.55 3.45 -15.67
N ALA A 37 -19.77 4.00 -15.72
CA ALA A 37 -20.91 3.29 -16.30
C ALA A 37 -20.74 3.05 -17.81
N LEU A 38 -20.33 4.08 -18.57
CA LEU A 38 -20.16 3.98 -20.01
C LEU A 38 -18.97 3.10 -20.40
N THR A 39 -17.83 3.20 -19.71
CA THR A 39 -16.67 2.34 -20.00
C THR A 39 -16.96 0.89 -19.64
N PHE A 40 -17.66 0.61 -18.54
CA PHE A 40 -18.07 -0.74 -18.17
C PHE A 40 -19.06 -1.32 -19.17
N ALA A 41 -20.11 -0.56 -19.52
CA ALA A 41 -21.10 -1.00 -20.53
C ALA A 41 -20.45 -1.23 -21.90
N ALA A 42 -19.54 -0.33 -22.32
CA ALA A 42 -18.79 -0.49 -23.55
C ALA A 42 -17.93 -1.76 -23.54
N ALA A 43 -17.20 -2.03 -22.43
CA ALA A 43 -16.44 -3.27 -22.30
C ALA A 43 -17.34 -4.50 -22.34
N ALA A 44 -18.46 -4.51 -21.59
CA ALA A 44 -19.38 -5.64 -21.52
C ALA A 44 -20.08 -5.95 -22.84
N ILE A 45 -20.31 -4.94 -23.69
CA ILE A 45 -21.02 -5.09 -24.97
C ILE A 45 -20.03 -5.25 -26.13
N LEU A 46 -19.06 -4.32 -26.27
CA LEU A 46 -18.21 -4.26 -27.45
C LEU A 46 -17.16 -5.36 -27.48
N VAL A 47 -16.63 -5.79 -26.34
CA VAL A 47 -15.63 -6.85 -26.30
C VAL A 47 -16.20 -8.19 -26.78
N PRO A 48 -17.31 -8.72 -26.23
CA PRO A 48 -17.87 -9.96 -26.74
C PRO A 48 -18.43 -9.82 -28.16
N TRP A 49 -19.06 -8.70 -28.50
CA TRP A 49 -19.57 -8.45 -29.85
C TRP A 49 -18.43 -8.48 -30.88
N TYR A 50 -17.36 -7.71 -30.68
CA TYR A 50 -16.22 -7.67 -31.61
C TYR A 50 -15.50 -9.00 -31.67
N GLY A 51 -15.29 -9.65 -30.52
CA GLY A 51 -14.68 -10.96 -30.44
C GLY A 51 -15.43 -12.05 -31.18
N LEU A 52 -16.76 -12.01 -31.23
CA LEU A 52 -17.60 -12.98 -31.91
C LEU A 52 -17.74 -12.67 -33.41
N THR A 53 -17.73 -11.42 -33.81
CA THR A 53 -17.98 -11.00 -35.23
C THR A 53 -16.72 -10.83 -36.05
N HIS A 54 -15.61 -10.36 -35.45
CA HIS A 54 -14.35 -10.06 -36.15
C HIS A 54 -13.17 -10.87 -35.60
N GLY A 55 -13.25 -11.25 -34.30
CA GLY A 55 -12.14 -11.87 -33.59
C GLY A 55 -11.09 -10.84 -33.14
N PHE A 56 -10.28 -11.20 -32.13
CA PHE A 56 -9.10 -10.46 -31.74
C PHE A 56 -7.84 -11.21 -32.14
N SER A 57 -6.93 -10.52 -32.78
CA SER A 57 -5.62 -11.06 -33.17
C SER A 57 -4.69 -11.28 -31.97
N VAL A 58 -3.61 -12.03 -32.16
CA VAL A 58 -2.54 -12.17 -31.14
C VAL A 58 -1.91 -10.81 -30.84
N ALA A 59 -1.82 -9.90 -31.80
CA ALA A 59 -1.29 -8.56 -31.59
C ALA A 59 -2.20 -7.73 -30.66
N ASP A 60 -3.53 -7.83 -30.81
CA ASP A 60 -4.49 -7.13 -29.93
C ASP A 60 -4.34 -7.58 -28.47
N TRP A 61 -4.26 -8.89 -28.22
CA TRP A 61 -4.02 -9.43 -26.88
C TRP A 61 -2.63 -9.08 -26.36
N GLY A 62 -1.61 -9.06 -27.22
CA GLY A 62 -0.25 -8.67 -26.86
C GLY A 62 -0.16 -7.21 -26.39
N VAL A 63 -0.77 -6.29 -27.16
CA VAL A 63 -0.81 -4.87 -26.82
C VAL A 63 -1.68 -4.64 -25.56
N PHE A 64 -2.82 -5.31 -25.44
CA PHE A 64 -3.65 -5.27 -24.24
C PHE A 64 -2.84 -5.67 -22.99
N ALA A 65 -2.17 -6.83 -23.04
CA ALA A 65 -1.38 -7.33 -21.93
C ALA A 65 -0.22 -6.39 -21.58
N PHE A 66 0.50 -5.90 -22.59
CA PHE A 66 1.59 -4.94 -22.41
C PHE A 66 1.09 -3.65 -21.75
N LEU A 67 0.04 -3.02 -22.27
CA LEU A 67 -0.49 -1.77 -21.72
C LEU A 67 -1.11 -1.96 -20.34
N LEU A 68 -1.76 -3.10 -20.07
CA LEU A 68 -2.28 -3.43 -18.75
C LEU A 68 -1.16 -3.54 -17.71
N VAL A 69 -0.10 -4.28 -18.03
CA VAL A 69 1.05 -4.43 -17.13
C VAL A 69 1.81 -3.11 -16.96
N ALA A 70 2.09 -2.40 -18.05
CA ALA A 70 2.78 -1.11 -17.99
C ALA A 70 2.01 -0.08 -17.16
N ASN A 71 0.69 -0.04 -17.31
CA ASN A 71 -0.21 0.80 -16.56
C ASN A 71 -0.20 0.43 -15.06
N GLY A 72 -0.42 -0.85 -14.72
CA GLY A 72 -0.38 -1.33 -13.34
C GLY A 72 0.97 -1.06 -12.66
N MET A 73 2.09 -1.35 -13.35
CA MET A 73 3.43 -1.06 -12.86
C MET A 73 3.70 0.44 -12.68
N ALA A 74 3.17 1.31 -13.53
CA ALA A 74 3.31 2.75 -13.38
C ALA A 74 2.56 3.28 -12.16
N ILE A 75 1.40 2.70 -11.83
CA ILE A 75 0.70 3.01 -10.58
C ILE A 75 1.45 2.48 -9.38
N THR A 76 1.84 1.19 -9.37
CA THR A 76 2.44 0.58 -8.17
C THR A 76 3.88 1.03 -7.94
N ALA A 77 4.75 1.02 -8.95
CA ALA A 77 6.12 1.50 -8.81
C ALA A 77 6.20 3.03 -8.79
N GLY A 78 5.47 3.72 -9.68
CA GLY A 78 5.52 5.18 -9.84
C GLY A 78 4.68 5.91 -8.79
N TYR A 79 3.35 5.95 -8.96
CA TYR A 79 2.46 6.74 -8.11
C TYR A 79 2.57 6.33 -6.65
N HIS A 80 2.51 5.04 -6.37
CA HIS A 80 2.47 4.48 -5.03
C HIS A 80 3.86 4.50 -4.37
N ARG A 81 4.81 3.67 -4.83
CA ARG A 81 6.09 3.48 -4.12
C ARG A 81 7.08 4.63 -4.32
N LEU A 82 7.15 5.25 -5.52
CA LEU A 82 8.07 6.35 -5.77
C LEU A 82 7.57 7.66 -5.18
N TRP A 83 6.35 8.11 -5.59
CA TRP A 83 5.89 9.45 -5.25
C TRP A 83 5.09 9.54 -3.96
N ALA A 84 4.16 8.58 -3.67
CA ALA A 84 3.43 8.63 -2.42
C ALA A 84 4.31 8.30 -1.23
N HIS A 85 5.03 7.17 -1.27
CA HIS A 85 5.82 6.67 -0.14
C HIS A 85 7.31 6.98 -0.18
N ARG A 86 7.84 7.45 -1.31
CA ARG A 86 9.24 7.86 -1.44
C ARG A 86 10.20 6.72 -1.05
N THR A 87 9.89 5.49 -1.49
CA THR A 87 10.64 4.28 -1.11
C THR A 87 11.96 4.13 -1.84
N TYR A 88 12.14 4.84 -2.95
CA TYR A 88 13.37 4.88 -3.74
C TYR A 88 13.46 6.17 -4.56
N GLU A 89 14.59 6.39 -5.24
CA GLU A 89 14.77 7.47 -6.22
C GLU A 89 14.85 6.88 -7.63
N ALA A 90 14.32 7.58 -8.62
CA ALA A 90 14.28 7.16 -10.01
C ALA A 90 14.89 8.21 -10.95
N HIS A 91 15.57 7.74 -12.01
CA HIS A 91 16.08 8.58 -13.09
C HIS A 91 14.90 9.28 -13.81
N TRP A 92 15.13 10.46 -14.36
CA TRP A 92 14.07 11.25 -14.97
C TRP A 92 13.35 10.54 -16.14
N THR A 93 14.07 9.74 -16.92
CA THR A 93 13.48 8.95 -18.02
C THR A 93 12.46 7.93 -17.52
N LEU A 94 12.80 7.21 -16.45
CA LEU A 94 11.89 6.25 -15.82
C LEU A 94 10.67 6.96 -15.23
N ARG A 95 10.88 8.13 -14.63
CA ARG A 95 9.78 8.97 -14.12
C ARG A 95 8.83 9.39 -15.24
N LEU A 96 9.37 9.75 -16.42
CA LEU A 96 8.56 10.07 -17.59
C LEU A 96 7.73 8.85 -18.05
N VAL A 97 8.32 7.66 -18.11
CA VAL A 97 7.60 6.41 -18.42
C VAL A 97 6.46 6.18 -17.43
N TYR A 98 6.72 6.32 -16.13
CA TYR A 98 5.66 6.18 -15.11
C TYR A 98 4.58 7.27 -15.23
N LEU A 99 4.92 8.49 -15.63
CA LEU A 99 3.92 9.53 -15.86
C LEU A 99 3.02 9.21 -17.05
N VAL A 100 3.57 8.73 -18.16
CA VAL A 100 2.77 8.39 -19.35
C VAL A 100 1.80 7.25 -19.03
N PHE A 101 2.32 6.11 -18.57
CA PHE A 101 1.47 4.94 -18.30
C PHE A 101 0.60 5.12 -17.04
N GLY A 102 1.04 5.87 -16.04
CA GLY A 102 0.23 6.20 -14.87
C GLY A 102 -0.91 7.17 -15.19
N THR A 103 -0.69 8.14 -16.09
CA THR A 103 -1.75 9.02 -16.59
C THR A 103 -2.79 8.22 -17.39
N MET A 104 -2.35 7.21 -18.15
CA MET A 104 -3.21 6.28 -18.88
C MET A 104 -4.11 5.44 -17.93
N ALA A 105 -3.78 5.31 -16.64
CA ALA A 105 -4.64 4.65 -15.66
C ALA A 105 -5.96 5.37 -15.40
N LEU A 106 -6.07 6.63 -15.76
CA LEU A 106 -7.24 7.49 -15.51
C LEU A 106 -7.67 7.49 -14.03
N GLN A 107 -6.68 7.51 -13.12
CA GLN A 107 -6.85 7.53 -11.67
C GLN A 107 -6.50 8.90 -11.05
N ASN A 108 -6.65 9.97 -11.80
CA ASN A 108 -6.29 11.34 -11.46
C ASN A 108 -4.77 11.61 -11.57
N SER A 109 -4.39 12.89 -11.40
CA SER A 109 -2.99 13.31 -11.42
C SER A 109 -2.20 12.74 -10.26
N VAL A 110 -0.85 12.69 -10.39
CA VAL A 110 0.04 12.29 -9.29
C VAL A 110 -0.23 13.09 -8.02
N PHE A 111 -0.56 14.39 -8.12
CA PHE A 111 -0.86 15.23 -6.96
C PHE A 111 -2.10 14.75 -6.23
N ALA A 112 -3.22 14.60 -6.92
CA ALA A 112 -4.47 14.16 -6.32
C ALA A 112 -4.36 12.72 -5.77
N TRP A 113 -3.78 11.82 -6.55
CA TRP A 113 -3.58 10.43 -6.16
C TRP A 113 -2.70 10.31 -4.90
N CYS A 114 -1.52 10.91 -4.91
CA CYS A 114 -0.60 10.83 -3.76
C CYS A 114 -1.12 11.56 -2.52
N SER A 115 -1.81 12.67 -2.69
CA SER A 115 -2.43 13.39 -1.58
C SER A 115 -3.49 12.54 -0.90
N GLY A 116 -4.42 11.97 -1.67
CA GLY A 116 -5.46 11.06 -1.15
C GLY A 116 -4.85 9.84 -0.47
N HIS A 117 -3.84 9.21 -1.08
CA HIS A 117 -3.18 8.03 -0.54
C HIS A 117 -2.40 8.30 0.76
N ARG A 118 -1.69 9.43 0.85
CA ARG A 118 -1.04 9.85 2.11
C ARG A 118 -2.05 10.15 3.21
N THR A 119 -3.21 10.69 2.86
CA THR A 119 -4.33 10.92 3.80
C THR A 119 -4.90 9.59 4.28
N HIS A 120 -5.09 8.61 3.40
CA HIS A 120 -5.50 7.26 3.76
C HIS A 120 -4.54 6.60 4.76
N HIS A 121 -3.23 6.64 4.51
CA HIS A 121 -2.25 6.09 5.46
C HIS A 121 -2.23 6.79 6.82
N LEU A 122 -2.50 8.08 6.84
CA LEU A 122 -2.56 8.86 8.09
C LEU A 122 -3.80 8.56 8.93
N TYR A 123 -4.93 8.30 8.26
CA TYR A 123 -6.24 8.14 8.88
C TYR A 123 -6.91 6.80 8.54
N VAL A 124 -6.11 5.77 8.25
CA VAL A 124 -6.63 4.46 7.86
C VAL A 124 -7.75 3.98 8.78
N ASP A 125 -8.86 3.55 8.18
CA ASP A 125 -10.07 3.08 8.89
C ASP A 125 -10.89 4.16 9.64
N ASP A 126 -10.51 5.42 9.57
CA ASP A 126 -11.34 6.51 10.06
C ASP A 126 -12.46 6.80 9.04
N GLU A 127 -13.71 6.66 9.44
CA GLU A 127 -14.85 6.78 8.52
C GLU A 127 -15.09 8.20 8.01
N GLU A 128 -14.59 9.21 8.74
CA GLU A 128 -14.77 10.62 8.39
C GLU A 128 -13.58 11.23 7.63
N ARG A 129 -12.35 10.73 7.86
CA ARG A 129 -11.12 11.33 7.33
C ARG A 129 -10.42 10.48 6.27
N ASP A 130 -10.56 9.13 6.33
CA ASP A 130 -10.03 8.26 5.30
C ASP A 130 -10.88 8.37 4.03
N PRO A 131 -10.32 8.78 2.88
CA PRO A 131 -11.08 8.99 1.65
C PRO A 131 -11.87 7.74 1.20
N TYR A 132 -11.37 6.54 1.48
CA TYR A 132 -11.94 5.28 1.03
C TYR A 132 -11.94 4.19 2.11
N SER A 133 -12.22 4.58 3.36
CA SER A 133 -12.27 3.66 4.51
C SER A 133 -13.09 2.41 4.22
N ALA A 134 -12.47 1.25 4.39
CA ALA A 134 -13.13 -0.05 4.23
C ALA A 134 -14.17 -0.33 5.33
N ARG A 135 -14.13 0.39 6.46
CA ARG A 135 -15.16 0.30 7.50
C ARG A 135 -16.53 0.77 7.04
N ARG A 136 -16.58 1.62 6.02
CA ARG A 136 -17.83 2.05 5.37
C ARG A 136 -18.41 1.00 4.40
N GLY A 137 -17.77 -0.17 4.30
CA GLY A 137 -18.21 -1.31 3.51
C GLY A 137 -17.52 -1.46 2.16
N PHE A 138 -17.70 -2.65 1.56
CA PHE A 138 -17.03 -3.05 0.33
C PHE A 138 -17.32 -2.08 -0.83
N TRP A 139 -18.58 -1.81 -1.12
CA TRP A 139 -18.95 -0.96 -2.27
C TRP A 139 -18.49 0.48 -2.13
N PHE A 140 -18.49 0.99 -0.88
CA PHE A 140 -17.95 2.33 -0.63
C PHE A 140 -16.46 2.39 -0.95
N SER A 141 -15.65 1.52 -0.35
CA SER A 141 -14.19 1.51 -0.54
C SER A 141 -13.77 1.09 -1.96
N HIS A 142 -14.56 0.24 -2.63
CA HIS A 142 -14.28 -0.21 -3.98
C HIS A 142 -14.47 0.92 -5.01
N ILE A 143 -15.63 1.57 -5.05
CA ILE A 143 -15.97 2.56 -6.07
C ILE A 143 -16.81 3.74 -5.52
N GLY A 144 -17.62 3.51 -4.50
CA GLY A 144 -18.64 4.48 -4.03
C GLY A 144 -18.06 5.81 -3.60
N TRP A 145 -16.86 5.82 -3.01
CA TRP A 145 -16.17 7.03 -2.57
C TRP A 145 -15.88 8.03 -3.70
N MET A 146 -15.78 7.56 -4.94
CA MET A 146 -15.55 8.40 -6.13
C MET A 146 -16.83 8.91 -6.78
N LEU A 147 -17.99 8.32 -6.45
CA LEU A 147 -19.26 8.64 -7.09
C LEU A 147 -19.95 9.85 -6.48
N ARG A 148 -19.55 10.28 -5.29
CA ARG A 148 -20.12 11.41 -4.56
C ARG A 148 -19.02 12.28 -3.93
N LYS A 149 -19.33 13.56 -3.71
CA LYS A 149 -18.42 14.55 -3.08
C LYS A 149 -18.46 14.40 -1.56
N TYR A 150 -17.77 13.39 -1.03
CA TYR A 150 -17.61 13.23 0.42
C TYR A 150 -16.58 14.23 0.98
N PRO A 151 -16.74 14.70 2.23
CA PRO A 151 -15.74 15.55 2.89
C PRO A 151 -14.36 14.92 2.98
N SER A 152 -14.29 13.59 3.25
CA SER A 152 -13.05 12.80 3.29
C SER A 152 -12.29 12.78 1.96
N GLY A 153 -13.00 12.89 0.83
CA GLY A 153 -12.42 12.93 -0.52
C GLY A 153 -12.01 14.31 -1.00
N ARG A 154 -12.07 15.35 -0.13
CA ARG A 154 -11.65 16.70 -0.53
C ARG A 154 -10.15 16.74 -0.79
N GLU A 155 -9.76 17.25 -1.96
CA GLU A 155 -8.35 17.42 -2.30
C GLU A 155 -7.71 18.47 -1.38
N ASP A 156 -6.65 18.03 -0.67
CA ASP A 156 -5.82 18.88 0.17
C ASP A 156 -4.35 18.62 -0.12
N PHE A 157 -3.75 19.46 -0.94
CA PHE A 157 -2.37 19.31 -1.37
C PHE A 157 -1.33 19.80 -0.34
N ARG A 158 -1.70 20.02 0.92
CA ARG A 158 -0.76 20.42 1.99
C ARG A 158 0.20 19.29 2.36
N ASN A 159 -0.21 18.04 2.18
CA ASN A 159 0.57 16.84 2.51
C ASN A 159 1.56 16.40 1.40
N ILE A 160 1.66 17.15 0.28
CA ILE A 160 2.55 16.85 -0.85
C ILE A 160 3.51 18.02 -1.21
N PRO A 161 4.12 18.74 -0.25
CA PRO A 161 4.99 19.89 -0.56
C PRO A 161 6.24 19.50 -1.35
N ASP A 162 6.68 18.25 -1.23
CA ASP A 162 7.77 17.65 -1.99
C ASP A 162 7.44 17.50 -3.48
N LEU A 163 6.23 17.03 -3.80
CA LEU A 163 5.80 16.80 -5.17
C LEU A 163 5.55 18.12 -5.92
N LYS A 164 5.07 19.14 -5.22
CA LYS A 164 4.82 20.49 -5.80
C LYS A 164 6.09 21.16 -6.34
N LYS A 165 7.28 20.72 -5.90
CA LYS A 165 8.58 21.26 -6.36
C LYS A 165 9.05 20.61 -7.66
N ASP A 166 8.39 19.57 -8.13
CA ASP A 166 8.77 18.81 -9.29
C ASP A 166 8.08 19.31 -10.55
N PRO A 167 8.80 19.94 -11.51
CA PRO A 167 8.19 20.55 -12.69
C PRO A 167 7.46 19.54 -13.60
N MET A 168 7.92 18.27 -13.67
CA MET A 168 7.23 17.22 -14.43
C MET A 168 5.85 16.92 -13.83
N LEU A 169 5.76 16.85 -12.50
CA LEU A 169 4.50 16.56 -11.82
C LEU A 169 3.55 17.75 -11.87
N VAL A 170 4.09 18.98 -11.76
CA VAL A 170 3.31 20.22 -11.96
C VAL A 170 2.72 20.25 -13.36
N PHE A 171 3.53 19.94 -14.39
CA PHE A 171 3.06 19.88 -15.78
C PHE A 171 1.95 18.84 -15.95
N GLN A 172 2.17 17.60 -15.46
CA GLN A 172 1.18 16.52 -15.55
C GLN A 172 -0.12 16.88 -14.82
N HIS A 173 -0.04 17.46 -13.61
CA HIS A 173 -1.24 17.86 -12.87
C HIS A 173 -2.03 18.95 -13.63
N ARG A 174 -1.35 19.96 -14.15
CA ARG A 174 -1.96 21.08 -14.87
C ARG A 174 -2.62 20.67 -16.19
N HIS A 175 -2.02 19.67 -16.88
CA HIS A 175 -2.49 19.20 -18.18
C HIS A 175 -3.07 17.77 -18.12
N TYR A 176 -3.56 17.34 -16.94
CA TYR A 176 -3.94 15.95 -16.71
C TYR A 176 -4.99 15.45 -17.72
N VAL A 177 -6.08 16.20 -17.92
CA VAL A 177 -7.17 15.75 -18.79
C VAL A 177 -6.72 15.53 -20.24
N PRO A 178 -6.09 16.51 -20.93
CA PRO A 178 -5.63 16.29 -22.30
C PRO A 178 -4.57 15.18 -22.38
N LEU A 179 -3.67 15.04 -21.41
CA LEU A 179 -2.70 13.96 -21.39
C LEU A 179 -3.37 12.59 -21.20
N ALA A 180 -4.37 12.49 -20.35
CA ALA A 180 -5.11 11.25 -20.12
C ALA A 180 -5.91 10.85 -21.37
N VAL A 181 -6.56 11.78 -22.05
CA VAL A 181 -7.23 11.53 -23.34
C VAL A 181 -6.23 11.09 -24.39
N ALA A 182 -5.12 11.80 -24.55
CA ALA A 182 -4.08 11.45 -25.51
C ALA A 182 -3.49 10.06 -25.26
N ALA A 183 -3.22 9.70 -24.00
CA ALA A 183 -2.67 8.38 -23.65
C ALA A 183 -3.68 7.24 -23.87
N ASN A 184 -4.95 7.44 -23.47
CA ASN A 184 -5.97 6.38 -23.56
C ASN A 184 -6.48 6.13 -24.96
N PHE A 185 -6.49 7.13 -25.83
CA PHE A 185 -6.89 6.96 -27.23
C PHE A 185 -5.67 6.88 -28.15
N GLY A 186 -4.66 7.70 -27.95
CA GLY A 186 -3.51 7.81 -28.85
C GLY A 186 -2.65 6.53 -28.90
N LEU A 187 -2.34 5.91 -27.75
CA LEU A 187 -1.52 4.69 -27.72
C LEU A 187 -2.26 3.50 -28.37
N PRO A 188 -3.53 3.18 -28.03
CA PRO A 188 -4.27 2.12 -28.72
C PRO A 188 -4.50 2.43 -30.19
N LEU A 189 -4.78 3.67 -30.58
CA LEU A 189 -4.93 4.07 -31.96
C LEU A 189 -3.63 3.88 -32.76
N ALA A 190 -2.50 4.32 -32.23
CA ALA A 190 -1.19 4.13 -32.87
C ALA A 190 -0.87 2.63 -33.06
N ALA A 191 -1.16 1.79 -32.06
CA ALA A 191 -1.03 0.34 -32.18
C ALA A 191 -2.00 -0.22 -33.23
N GLY A 192 -3.25 0.25 -33.27
CA GLY A 192 -4.24 -0.17 -34.23
C GLY A 192 -3.85 0.17 -35.68
N LEU A 193 -3.26 1.34 -35.91
CA LEU A 193 -2.70 1.70 -37.21
C LEU A 193 -1.49 0.82 -37.59
N LEU A 194 -0.63 0.51 -36.62
CA LEU A 194 0.55 -0.33 -36.85
C LEU A 194 0.19 -1.79 -37.18
N PHE A 195 -0.79 -2.35 -36.48
CA PHE A 195 -1.21 -3.75 -36.61
C PHE A 195 -2.47 -3.94 -37.49
N HIS A 196 -2.94 -2.88 -38.15
CA HIS A 196 -4.09 -2.88 -39.06
C HIS A 196 -5.42 -3.33 -38.44
N ASP A 197 -5.58 -3.17 -37.08
CA ASP A 197 -6.85 -3.36 -36.38
C ASP A 197 -7.10 -2.22 -35.39
N VAL A 198 -7.60 -1.09 -35.89
CA VAL A 198 -7.88 0.09 -35.08
C VAL A 198 -8.99 -0.17 -34.04
N TRP A 199 -10.06 -0.85 -34.45
CA TRP A 199 -11.19 -1.09 -33.57
C TRP A 199 -10.91 -2.14 -32.50
N GLY A 200 -10.26 -3.26 -32.85
CA GLY A 200 -9.82 -4.26 -31.90
C GLY A 200 -8.91 -3.66 -30.82
N MET A 201 -7.93 -2.83 -31.23
CA MET A 201 -7.02 -2.16 -30.28
C MET A 201 -7.75 -1.14 -29.38
N LEU A 202 -8.66 -0.33 -29.91
CA LEU A 202 -9.42 0.63 -29.08
C LEU A 202 -10.35 -0.09 -28.10
N ILE A 203 -10.99 -1.18 -28.52
CA ILE A 203 -11.89 -1.95 -27.65
C ILE A 203 -11.12 -2.73 -26.59
N LEU A 204 -10.08 -3.48 -26.99
CA LEU A 204 -9.36 -4.36 -26.08
C LEU A 204 -8.32 -3.59 -25.25
N ALA A 205 -7.35 -2.96 -25.92
CA ALA A 205 -6.24 -2.28 -25.29
C ALA A 205 -6.59 -0.87 -24.77
N GLY A 206 -7.68 -0.27 -25.26
CA GLY A 206 -8.27 0.95 -24.73
C GLY A 206 -9.26 0.65 -23.63
N ILE A 207 -10.48 0.21 -23.98
CA ILE A 207 -11.63 0.15 -23.05
C ILE A 207 -11.49 -0.98 -22.03
N LEU A 208 -11.29 -2.24 -22.47
CA LEU A 208 -11.20 -3.38 -21.54
C LEU A 208 -10.03 -3.21 -20.57
N ARG A 209 -8.87 -2.79 -21.08
CA ARG A 209 -7.69 -2.52 -20.26
C ARG A 209 -7.99 -1.48 -19.18
N LEU A 210 -8.71 -0.40 -19.50
CA LEU A 210 -9.07 0.65 -18.55
C LEU A 210 -9.98 0.10 -17.44
N VAL A 211 -11.06 -0.59 -17.81
CA VAL A 211 -11.99 -1.20 -16.85
C VAL A 211 -11.27 -2.19 -15.95
N TRP A 212 -10.47 -3.08 -16.51
CA TRP A 212 -9.69 -4.06 -15.76
C TRP A 212 -8.74 -3.39 -14.76
N SER A 213 -7.95 -2.41 -15.23
CA SER A 213 -7.01 -1.65 -14.41
C SER A 213 -7.70 -0.95 -13.23
N HIS A 214 -8.88 -0.35 -13.45
CA HIS A 214 -9.65 0.28 -12.41
C HIS A 214 -10.06 -0.72 -11.30
N HIS A 215 -10.70 -1.84 -11.68
CA HIS A 215 -11.17 -2.81 -10.69
C HIS A 215 -10.01 -3.48 -9.94
N VAL A 216 -8.87 -3.76 -10.59
CA VAL A 216 -7.66 -4.27 -9.94
C VAL A 216 -7.19 -3.30 -8.85
N THR A 217 -7.13 -2.00 -9.14
CA THR A 217 -6.76 -0.98 -8.16
C THR A 217 -7.80 -0.84 -7.05
N PHE A 218 -9.10 -0.85 -7.39
CA PHE A 218 -10.17 -0.72 -6.40
C PHE A 218 -10.22 -1.89 -5.42
N PHE A 219 -9.79 -3.09 -5.82
CA PHE A 219 -9.63 -4.23 -4.91
C PHE A 219 -8.57 -4.00 -3.85
N ILE A 220 -7.58 -3.16 -4.08
CA ILE A 220 -6.60 -2.80 -3.06
C ILE A 220 -7.27 -2.03 -1.92
N ASN A 221 -8.18 -1.09 -2.24
CA ASN A 221 -8.91 -0.32 -1.24
C ASN A 221 -10.02 -1.12 -0.54
N SER A 222 -10.56 -2.16 -1.19
CA SER A 222 -11.68 -2.97 -0.67
C SER A 222 -11.23 -4.35 -0.18
N LEU A 223 -10.92 -5.28 -1.08
CA LEU A 223 -10.58 -6.67 -0.71
C LEU A 223 -9.33 -6.77 0.15
N ALA A 224 -8.29 -5.95 -0.10
CA ALA A 224 -7.07 -6.00 0.69
C ALA A 224 -7.27 -5.49 2.13
N HIS A 225 -8.41 -4.88 2.45
CA HIS A 225 -8.83 -4.53 3.80
C HIS A 225 -9.84 -5.53 4.42
N MET A 226 -10.42 -6.44 3.62
CA MET A 226 -11.47 -7.34 4.08
C MET A 226 -11.08 -8.82 4.06
N TRP A 227 -10.21 -9.22 3.11
CA TRP A 227 -9.88 -10.63 2.88
C TRP A 227 -8.37 -10.89 2.93
N GLY A 228 -7.97 -11.82 3.82
CA GLY A 228 -6.58 -12.21 4.03
C GLY A 228 -6.17 -12.26 5.51
N SER A 229 -4.88 -12.32 5.76
CA SER A 229 -4.28 -12.42 7.10
C SER A 229 -3.71 -11.06 7.56
N ARG A 230 -3.54 -10.89 8.87
CA ARG A 230 -2.92 -9.70 9.49
C ARG A 230 -1.68 -10.09 10.28
N PRO A 231 -0.56 -10.48 9.61
CA PRO A 231 0.60 -11.03 10.29
C PRO A 231 1.39 -10.02 11.11
N TYR A 232 1.29 -8.73 10.82
CA TYR A 232 2.13 -7.69 11.43
C TYR A 232 1.38 -6.77 12.38
N THR A 233 0.09 -6.51 12.16
CA THR A 233 -0.76 -5.68 13.04
C THR A 233 -2.24 -6.04 12.90
N GLU A 234 -3.01 -5.76 13.96
CA GLU A 234 -4.47 -5.75 13.97
C GLU A 234 -5.04 -4.35 14.24
N GLU A 235 -4.20 -3.31 14.28
CA GLU A 235 -4.59 -1.93 14.54
C GLU A 235 -5.37 -1.31 13.37
N ASN A 236 -5.22 -1.88 12.17
CA ASN A 236 -6.00 -1.50 11.00
C ASN A 236 -6.59 -2.73 10.30
N THR A 237 -7.47 -2.49 9.33
CA THR A 237 -8.15 -3.56 8.58
C THR A 237 -7.31 -4.16 7.47
N ALA A 238 -6.21 -3.54 7.05
CA ALA A 238 -5.36 -4.01 5.95
C ALA A 238 -4.86 -5.45 6.17
N ARG A 239 -4.83 -6.25 5.10
CA ARG A 239 -4.54 -7.68 5.12
C ARG A 239 -3.53 -8.09 4.07
N ASP A 240 -2.78 -9.14 4.36
CA ASP A 240 -1.94 -9.82 3.38
C ASP A 240 -2.72 -10.97 2.73
N ASN A 241 -2.81 -10.91 1.40
CA ASN A 241 -3.45 -11.95 0.58
C ASN A 241 -2.58 -12.24 -0.65
N PRO A 242 -1.92 -13.41 -0.73
CA PRO A 242 -1.06 -13.78 -1.86
C PRO A 242 -1.80 -13.88 -3.20
N LEU A 243 -3.07 -14.30 -3.21
CA LEU A 243 -3.87 -14.38 -4.45
C LEU A 243 -4.16 -12.99 -4.99
N LEU A 244 -4.56 -12.08 -4.09
CA LEU A 244 -4.76 -10.68 -4.46
C LEU A 244 -3.47 -10.02 -4.93
N ALA A 245 -2.31 -10.38 -4.35
CA ALA A 245 -1.01 -9.88 -4.76
C ALA A 245 -0.67 -10.22 -6.21
N VAL A 246 -1.15 -11.37 -6.74
CA VAL A 246 -0.93 -11.75 -8.15
C VAL A 246 -1.56 -10.73 -9.10
N ILE A 247 -2.83 -10.40 -8.91
CA ILE A 247 -3.56 -9.49 -9.80
C ILE A 247 -3.24 -8.02 -9.56
N THR A 248 -2.75 -7.66 -8.36
CA THR A 248 -2.46 -6.28 -7.95
C THR A 248 -0.96 -5.95 -7.95
N TYR A 249 -0.14 -6.71 -8.70
CA TYR A 249 1.30 -6.46 -8.87
C TYR A 249 2.09 -6.41 -7.55
N GLY A 250 1.64 -7.15 -6.51
CA GLY A 250 2.26 -7.22 -5.18
C GLY A 250 1.58 -6.39 -4.11
N GLU A 251 0.61 -5.53 -4.45
CA GLU A 251 -0.09 -4.68 -3.46
C GLU A 251 -1.01 -5.47 -2.52
N GLY A 252 -1.29 -6.75 -2.82
CA GLY A 252 -2.04 -7.64 -1.92
C GLY A 252 -1.32 -7.99 -0.61
N TYR A 253 -0.02 -7.68 -0.43
CA TYR A 253 0.66 -7.72 0.87
C TYR A 253 0.43 -6.42 1.64
N HIS A 254 -0.81 -6.12 1.93
CA HIS A 254 -1.26 -4.80 2.34
C HIS A 254 -1.10 -4.54 3.85
N ASN A 255 -1.16 -5.59 4.69
CA ASN A 255 -0.89 -5.47 6.12
C ASN A 255 0.59 -5.15 6.39
N PHE A 256 1.53 -5.75 5.63
CA PHE A 256 2.92 -5.35 5.67
C PHE A 256 3.11 -3.91 5.23
N HIS A 257 2.49 -3.53 4.10
CA HIS A 257 2.60 -2.21 3.52
C HIS A 257 2.12 -1.10 4.47
N HIS A 258 0.99 -1.26 5.14
CA HIS A 258 0.45 -0.26 6.07
C HIS A 258 1.32 -0.01 7.30
N ILE A 259 2.12 -1.00 7.74
CA ILE A 259 3.09 -0.80 8.84
C ILE A 259 4.43 -0.27 8.33
N PHE A 260 4.88 -0.76 7.18
CA PHE A 260 6.22 -0.50 6.66
C PHE A 260 6.16 0.21 5.30
N ALA A 261 5.34 1.25 5.21
CA ALA A 261 5.05 1.98 3.97
C ALA A 261 6.30 2.57 3.28
N HIS A 262 7.41 2.73 4.00
CA HIS A 262 8.69 3.20 3.45
C HIS A 262 9.55 2.09 2.84
N ASP A 263 9.18 0.82 2.97
CA ASP A 263 9.88 -0.27 2.29
C ASP A 263 9.48 -0.31 0.80
N TYR A 264 10.48 -0.47 -0.09
CA TYR A 264 10.17 -0.56 -1.52
C TYR A 264 9.48 -1.87 -1.92
N ARG A 265 9.42 -2.85 -0.99
CA ARG A 265 8.80 -4.16 -1.16
C ARG A 265 7.49 -4.21 -0.38
N ASN A 266 6.48 -4.85 -0.93
CA ASN A 266 5.31 -5.28 -0.17
C ASN A 266 5.42 -6.77 0.16
N GLY A 267 5.84 -7.60 -0.79
CA GLY A 267 6.26 -8.97 -0.56
C GLY A 267 7.71 -9.04 -0.06
N VAL A 268 7.91 -9.17 1.26
CA VAL A 268 9.24 -9.08 1.90
C VAL A 268 10.17 -10.22 1.50
N ARG A 269 9.64 -11.46 1.39
CA ARG A 269 10.43 -12.64 1.04
C ARG A 269 10.72 -12.65 -0.45
N TRP A 270 11.88 -13.18 -0.86
CA TRP A 270 12.28 -13.18 -2.26
C TRP A 270 11.27 -13.89 -3.18
N TRP A 271 10.63 -14.94 -2.71
CA TRP A 271 9.66 -15.76 -3.44
C TRP A 271 8.21 -15.20 -3.43
N GLN A 272 7.90 -14.25 -2.56
CA GLN A 272 6.57 -13.62 -2.54
C GLN A 272 6.35 -12.84 -3.84
N TRP A 273 5.23 -13.11 -4.48
CA TRP A 273 4.87 -12.48 -5.75
C TRP A 273 4.67 -10.97 -5.57
N ASP A 274 5.67 -10.21 -5.96
CA ASP A 274 5.67 -8.75 -5.96
C ASP A 274 6.53 -8.30 -7.17
N PRO A 275 5.95 -8.35 -8.40
CA PRO A 275 6.69 -7.98 -9.60
C PRO A 275 7.13 -6.52 -9.58
N THR A 276 6.44 -5.66 -8.85
CA THR A 276 6.85 -4.27 -8.65
C THR A 276 8.21 -4.17 -7.93
N LYS A 277 8.45 -4.96 -6.86
CA LYS A 277 9.77 -4.98 -6.20
C LYS A 277 10.86 -5.51 -7.12
N TRP A 278 10.54 -6.53 -7.93
CA TRP A 278 11.50 -7.09 -8.87
C TRP A 278 11.86 -6.08 -9.96
N LEU A 279 10.88 -5.37 -10.52
CA LEU A 279 11.11 -4.29 -11.47
C LEU A 279 12.01 -3.20 -10.86
N ILE A 280 11.69 -2.67 -9.68
CA ILE A 280 12.46 -1.62 -9.01
C ILE A 280 13.91 -2.09 -8.76
N ALA A 281 14.09 -3.34 -8.29
CA ALA A 281 15.41 -3.89 -8.00
C ALA A 281 16.23 -4.16 -9.28
N SER A 282 15.60 -4.65 -10.36
CA SER A 282 16.27 -4.87 -11.64
C SER A 282 16.72 -3.55 -12.27
N LEU A 283 15.88 -2.53 -12.19
CA LEU A 283 16.22 -1.20 -12.69
C LEU A 283 17.35 -0.52 -11.88
N GLN A 284 17.63 -0.98 -10.65
CA GLN A 284 18.81 -0.54 -9.89
C GLN A 284 20.10 -1.02 -10.53
N VAL A 285 20.11 -2.24 -11.07
CA VAL A 285 21.29 -2.76 -11.79
C VAL A 285 21.59 -1.93 -13.03
N LEU A 286 20.55 -1.40 -13.68
CA LEU A 286 20.67 -0.51 -14.83
C LEU A 286 20.92 0.97 -14.46
N GLY A 287 21.09 1.30 -13.16
CA GLY A 287 21.29 2.67 -12.68
C GLY A 287 20.04 3.58 -12.78
N LEU A 288 18.89 3.04 -13.17
CA LEU A 288 17.63 3.79 -13.32
C LEU A 288 16.90 4.02 -12.00
N THR A 289 17.17 3.19 -10.98
CA THR A 289 16.69 3.39 -9.60
C THR A 289 17.86 3.39 -8.63
N ARG A 290 17.70 4.07 -7.49
CA ARG A 290 18.72 4.14 -6.43
C ARG A 290 18.09 4.40 -5.06
N ARG A 291 18.89 4.23 -3.99
CA ARG A 291 18.48 4.46 -2.60
C ARG A 291 17.21 3.69 -2.21
N LEU A 292 17.13 2.42 -2.61
CA LEU A 292 16.01 1.55 -2.27
C LEU A 292 15.94 1.39 -0.74
N LYS A 293 14.88 1.89 -0.14
CA LYS A 293 14.65 1.80 1.31
C LYS A 293 14.14 0.42 1.68
N ARG A 294 14.67 -0.14 2.75
CA ARG A 294 14.26 -1.44 3.30
C ARG A 294 14.06 -1.32 4.79
N THR A 295 12.99 -1.89 5.27
CA THR A 295 12.75 -2.06 6.70
C THR A 295 13.77 -3.03 7.27
N PRO A 296 14.46 -2.68 8.38
CA PRO A 296 15.37 -3.59 9.06
C PRO A 296 14.66 -4.90 9.46
N VAL A 297 15.35 -6.02 9.27
CA VAL A 297 14.83 -7.37 9.58
C VAL A 297 14.32 -7.45 11.01
N PHE A 298 15.02 -6.82 11.95
CA PHE A 298 14.61 -6.72 13.34
C PHE A 298 13.19 -6.15 13.52
N GLN A 299 12.86 -5.04 12.84
CA GLN A 299 11.53 -4.41 12.97
C GLN A 299 10.42 -5.32 12.45
N ILE A 300 10.69 -6.03 11.35
CA ILE A 300 9.76 -7.00 10.77
C ILE A 300 9.53 -8.18 11.74
N GLN A 301 10.62 -8.72 12.30
CA GLN A 301 10.55 -9.82 13.26
C GLN A 301 9.84 -9.41 14.56
N ARG A 302 10.09 -8.18 15.04
CA ARG A 302 9.40 -7.60 16.20
C ARG A 302 7.90 -7.56 15.99
N ALA A 303 7.43 -7.04 14.84
CA ALA A 303 6.00 -6.98 14.53
C ALA A 303 5.38 -8.38 14.46
N LEU A 304 6.04 -9.33 13.78
CA LEU A 304 5.58 -10.72 13.68
C LEU A 304 5.47 -11.39 15.05
N LEU A 305 6.48 -11.23 15.92
CA LEU A 305 6.49 -11.80 17.26
C LEU A 305 5.41 -11.20 18.15
N ALA A 306 5.27 -9.88 18.15
CA ALA A 306 4.22 -9.18 18.90
C ALA A 306 2.83 -9.73 18.55
N MET A 307 2.57 -9.94 17.26
CA MET A 307 1.30 -10.52 16.80
C MET A 307 1.12 -11.99 17.21
N GLN A 308 2.19 -12.78 17.18
CA GLN A 308 2.13 -14.16 17.64
C GLN A 308 1.84 -14.27 19.14
N PHE A 309 2.48 -13.43 19.96
CA PHE A 309 2.20 -13.37 21.40
C PHE A 309 0.75 -12.96 21.67
N ARG A 310 0.28 -11.89 21.02
CA ARG A 310 -1.12 -11.43 21.17
C ARG A 310 -2.13 -12.54 20.86
N ARG A 311 -1.90 -13.30 19.77
CA ARG A 311 -2.75 -14.43 19.39
C ARG A 311 -2.65 -15.59 20.37
N ALA A 312 -1.46 -15.92 20.86
CA ALA A 312 -1.27 -16.96 21.87
C ALA A 312 -2.01 -16.61 23.17
N GLN A 313 -1.87 -15.36 23.64
CA GLN A 313 -2.59 -14.89 24.82
C GLN A 313 -4.12 -14.92 24.64
N ALA A 314 -4.62 -14.48 23.47
CA ALA A 314 -6.04 -14.51 23.19
C ALA A 314 -6.61 -15.94 23.09
N ARG A 315 -5.83 -16.92 22.60
CA ARG A 315 -6.21 -18.34 22.60
C ARG A 315 -6.22 -18.91 24.01
N LEU A 316 -5.16 -18.69 24.79
CA LEU A 316 -5.07 -19.14 26.20
C LEU A 316 -6.23 -18.60 27.05
N ALA A 317 -6.67 -17.37 26.80
CA ALA A 317 -7.82 -16.78 27.51
C ALA A 317 -9.16 -17.44 27.18
N ARG A 318 -9.28 -18.15 26.03
CA ARG A 318 -10.50 -18.82 25.58
C ARG A 318 -10.55 -20.31 25.95
N LEU A 319 -9.45 -20.90 26.43
CA LEU A 319 -9.42 -22.31 26.82
C LEU A 319 -10.23 -22.51 28.10
N PRO A 320 -11.15 -23.51 28.14
CA PRO A 320 -11.91 -23.82 29.34
C PRO A 320 -11.00 -24.33 30.45
N VAL A 321 -11.29 -23.93 31.68
CA VAL A 321 -10.60 -24.41 32.89
C VAL A 321 -11.14 -25.81 33.27
N THR A 322 -10.70 -26.85 32.54
CA THR A 322 -11.12 -28.23 32.75
C THR A 322 -9.89 -29.12 33.08
N GLU A 323 -10.03 -30.46 33.09
CA GLU A 323 -9.01 -31.44 33.52
C GLU A 323 -7.58 -31.29 32.94
N ALA A 324 -7.38 -30.46 31.93
CA ALA A 324 -6.09 -30.07 31.38
C ALA A 324 -5.46 -28.81 32.06
N ALA A 325 -5.91 -28.40 33.25
CA ALA A 325 -5.47 -27.16 33.90
C ALA A 325 -3.92 -27.08 34.05
N ALA A 326 -3.28 -28.19 34.42
CA ALA A 326 -1.81 -28.25 34.54
C ALA A 326 -1.09 -28.07 33.20
N HIS A 327 -1.66 -28.59 32.10
CA HIS A 327 -1.09 -28.43 30.76
C HIS A 327 -1.26 -26.99 30.27
N ILE A 328 -2.44 -26.38 30.48
CA ILE A 328 -2.72 -24.99 30.15
C ILE A 328 -1.79 -24.04 30.92
N GLU A 329 -1.57 -24.31 32.21
CA GLU A 329 -0.67 -23.49 33.04
C GLU A 329 0.79 -23.62 32.56
N SER A 330 1.25 -24.83 32.19
CA SER A 330 2.55 -25.00 31.57
C SER A 330 2.70 -24.24 30.26
N LEU A 331 1.68 -24.21 29.41
CA LEU A 331 1.68 -23.43 28.17
C LEU A 331 1.70 -21.92 28.46
N ARG A 332 0.96 -21.44 29.46
CA ARG A 332 0.98 -20.03 29.91
C ARG A 332 2.37 -19.63 30.37
N ALA A 333 3.00 -20.44 31.24
CA ALA A 333 4.35 -20.19 31.71
C ALA A 333 5.37 -20.14 30.58
N ARG A 334 5.27 -21.06 29.60
CA ARG A 334 6.16 -21.05 28.41
C ARG A 334 5.95 -19.81 27.53
N VAL A 335 4.72 -19.40 27.28
CA VAL A 335 4.42 -18.19 26.52
C VAL A 335 4.92 -16.94 27.25
N ALA A 336 4.74 -16.88 28.57
CA ALA A 336 5.24 -15.78 29.41
C ALA A 336 6.79 -15.70 29.37
N HIS A 337 7.47 -16.81 29.53
CA HIS A 337 8.94 -16.88 29.45
C HIS A 337 9.48 -16.44 28.08
N GLU A 338 8.88 -16.91 26.97
CA GLU A 338 9.28 -16.47 25.63
C GLU A 338 9.00 -14.99 25.41
N TYR A 339 7.93 -14.45 26.00
CA TYR A 339 7.62 -13.01 25.93
C TYR A 339 8.65 -12.16 26.68
N GLU A 340 9.08 -12.56 27.89
CA GLU A 340 10.15 -11.88 28.63
C GLU A 340 11.48 -11.91 27.85
N SER A 341 11.83 -13.08 27.28
CA SER A 341 13.00 -13.21 26.41
C SER A 341 12.93 -12.29 25.20
N PHE A 342 11.74 -12.11 24.64
CA PHE A 342 11.49 -11.19 23.52
C PHE A 342 11.69 -9.73 23.92
N LEU A 343 11.15 -9.30 25.07
CA LEU A 343 11.33 -7.95 25.58
C LEU A 343 12.80 -7.66 25.89
N ALA A 344 13.52 -8.62 26.47
CA ALA A 344 14.95 -8.49 26.74
C ALA A 344 15.76 -8.33 25.44
N ALA A 345 15.47 -9.11 24.41
CA ALA A 345 16.11 -9.00 23.08
C ALA A 345 15.84 -7.66 22.42
N ILE A 346 14.62 -7.10 22.56
CA ILE A 346 14.29 -5.74 22.07
C ILE A 346 15.12 -4.69 22.79
N ALA A 347 15.19 -4.76 24.11
CA ALA A 347 15.95 -3.79 24.91
C ALA A 347 17.45 -3.83 24.56
N GLU A 348 18.02 -5.02 24.44
CA GLU A 348 19.39 -5.24 24.03
C GLU A 348 19.66 -4.67 22.61
N TRP A 349 18.79 -4.97 21.66
CA TRP A 349 18.93 -4.41 20.31
C TRP A 349 18.86 -2.87 20.30
N ALA A 350 17.93 -2.29 21.04
CA ALA A 350 17.79 -0.83 21.15
C ALA A 350 19.06 -0.19 21.70
N ARG A 351 19.63 -0.76 22.78
CA ARG A 351 20.90 -0.31 23.38
C ARG A 351 22.07 -0.40 22.38
N LEU A 352 22.25 -1.54 21.71
CA LEU A 352 23.29 -1.72 20.70
C LEU A 352 23.15 -0.74 19.53
N LYS A 353 21.90 -0.49 19.12
CA LYS A 353 21.60 0.45 18.03
C LYS A 353 21.90 1.88 18.41
N GLU A 354 21.59 2.27 19.63
CA GLU A 354 21.91 3.61 20.16
C GLU A 354 23.43 3.82 20.25
N GLN A 355 24.16 2.82 20.76
CA GLN A 355 25.63 2.83 20.75
C GLN A 355 26.17 3.00 19.34
N TRP A 356 25.70 2.18 18.38
CA TRP A 356 26.14 2.26 16.98
C TRP A 356 25.88 3.64 16.34
N LEU A 357 24.72 4.26 16.64
CA LEU A 357 24.38 5.61 16.16
C LEU A 357 25.24 6.68 16.83
N GLY A 358 25.51 6.53 18.13
CA GLY A 358 26.39 7.45 18.87
C GLY A 358 27.81 7.45 18.35
N GLU A 359 28.32 6.27 18.07
CA GLU A 359 29.67 6.06 17.53
C GLU A 359 29.81 6.54 16.08
N LYS A 360 28.81 6.31 15.25
CA LYS A 360 28.77 6.82 13.87
C LYS A 360 28.77 8.36 13.80
N LYS A 361 28.32 9.05 14.84
CA LYS A 361 28.39 10.51 14.96
C LYS A 361 29.76 11.00 15.42
N ARG A 362 30.52 10.18 16.14
CA ARG A 362 31.89 10.49 16.58
C ARG A 362 32.87 10.00 15.51
N ALA A 363 33.12 10.67 14.49
CA ALA A 363 33.93 10.38 13.29
C ALA A 363 35.27 9.58 13.48
N VAL A 364 35.45 8.87 14.60
CA VAL A 364 36.68 8.17 15.00
C VAL A 364 36.31 6.81 15.58
N LEU A 365 35.92 5.89 14.69
CA LEU A 365 35.85 4.49 15.07
C LEU A 365 36.90 3.72 14.33
N GLU A 366 37.67 2.94 15.08
CA GLU A 366 38.44 1.87 14.48
C GLU A 366 37.48 0.91 13.77
N GLN A 367 37.80 0.58 12.55
CA GLN A 367 37.00 -0.29 11.66
C GLN A 367 36.56 -1.61 12.38
N TRP A 368 37.34 -2.03 13.38
CA TRP A 368 37.15 -3.21 14.19
C TRP A 368 35.94 -3.11 15.16
N GLU A 369 35.75 -1.99 15.88
CA GLU A 369 34.62 -1.77 16.81
C GLU A 369 33.31 -1.73 16.04
N HIS A 370 33.29 -1.12 14.86
CA HIS A 370 32.14 -1.10 13.96
C HIS A 370 31.74 -2.52 13.50
N VAL A 371 32.72 -3.37 13.20
CA VAL A 371 32.50 -4.78 12.83
C VAL A 371 31.94 -5.58 14.00
N GLN A 372 32.43 -5.36 15.23
CA GLN A 372 31.92 -6.05 16.41
C GLN A 372 30.46 -5.68 16.71
N LEU A 373 30.11 -4.40 16.70
CA LEU A 373 28.73 -3.97 16.91
C LEU A 373 27.76 -4.52 15.85
N GLN A 374 28.18 -4.56 14.60
CA GLN A 374 27.41 -5.19 13.54
C GLN A 374 27.22 -6.71 13.77
N ARG A 375 28.23 -7.38 14.32
CA ARG A 375 28.14 -8.80 14.69
C ARG A 375 27.14 -9.01 15.81
N CYS A 376 27.20 -8.24 16.89
CA CYS A 376 26.25 -8.31 18.00
C CYS A 376 24.81 -8.04 17.56
N LEU A 377 24.58 -7.05 16.69
CA LEU A 377 23.26 -6.78 16.13
C LEU A 377 22.72 -7.99 15.33
N ARG A 378 23.55 -8.64 14.50
CA ARG A 378 23.17 -9.84 13.75
C ARG A 378 22.88 -11.04 14.66
N GLU A 379 23.60 -11.18 15.78
CA GLU A 379 23.35 -12.24 16.76
C GLU A 379 21.99 -12.07 17.46
N VAL A 380 21.62 -10.82 17.83
CA VAL A 380 20.28 -10.53 18.39
C VAL A 380 19.18 -10.80 17.34
N GLU A 381 19.37 -10.39 16.11
CA GLU A 381 18.44 -10.69 15.01
C GLU A 381 18.30 -12.20 14.76
N GLY A 382 19.40 -12.96 14.88
CA GLY A 382 19.40 -14.44 14.82
C GLY A 382 18.59 -15.07 15.95
N ARG A 383 18.74 -14.59 17.20
CA ARG A 383 17.96 -15.04 18.36
C ARG A 383 16.47 -14.79 18.16
N LEU A 384 16.07 -13.63 17.64
CA LEU A 384 14.67 -13.33 17.32
C LEU A 384 14.11 -14.23 16.22
N SER A 385 14.91 -14.61 15.23
CA SER A 385 14.52 -15.58 14.20
C SER A 385 14.23 -16.96 14.78
N LEU A 386 15.06 -17.44 15.72
CA LEU A 386 14.87 -18.67 16.47
C LEU A 386 13.59 -18.62 17.31
N GLN A 387 13.37 -17.50 17.99
CA GLN A 387 12.19 -17.27 18.82
C GLN A 387 10.89 -17.30 17.99
N LEU A 388 10.92 -16.73 16.78
CA LEU A 388 9.81 -16.85 15.83
C LEU A 388 9.47 -18.31 15.49
N ARG A 389 10.46 -19.17 15.34
CA ARG A 389 10.24 -20.62 15.12
C ARG A 389 9.61 -21.29 16.34
N ARG A 390 10.13 -21.03 17.55
CA ARG A 390 9.60 -21.57 18.82
C ARG A 390 8.14 -21.15 19.03
N MET A 391 7.82 -19.87 18.81
CA MET A 391 6.44 -19.38 18.95
C MET A 391 5.47 -20.04 17.97
N ARG A 392 5.89 -20.37 16.75
CA ARG A 392 5.05 -21.14 15.80
C ARG A 392 4.75 -22.54 16.32
N LEU A 393 5.75 -23.22 16.90
CA LEU A 393 5.56 -24.55 17.50
C LEU A 393 4.63 -24.48 18.72
N LEU A 394 4.80 -23.47 19.59
CA LEU A 394 3.90 -23.25 20.72
C LEU A 394 2.47 -22.97 20.27
N GLN A 395 2.29 -22.16 19.23
CA GLN A 395 0.95 -21.91 18.67
C GLN A 395 0.29 -23.16 18.10
N ALA A 396 1.05 -24.07 17.50
CA ALA A 396 0.54 -25.35 17.03
C ALA A 396 0.09 -26.27 18.18
N GLN A 397 0.65 -26.12 19.39
CA GLN A 397 0.21 -26.83 20.61
C GLN A 397 -1.03 -26.21 21.27
N LEU A 398 -1.42 -24.99 20.86
CA LEU A 398 -2.60 -24.29 21.33
C LEU A 398 -3.83 -24.48 20.41
N VAL A 399 -3.69 -25.26 19.34
CA VAL A 399 -4.75 -25.69 18.42
C VAL A 399 -5.28 -27.04 18.84
#